data_ef6d770da74368147878251992a6eb3f
#
_entry.id   ef6d770da74368147878251992a6eb3f
#
_cell.length_a   1.000
_cell.length_b   1.000
_cell.length_c   1.000
_cell.angle_alpha   90.00
_cell.angle_beta   90.00
_cell.angle_gamma   90.00
#
_symmetry.space_group_name_H-M   'P 1'
#
loop_
_entity.id
_entity.type
_entity.pdbx_description
1 polymer ?
#
loop_
_entity_poly.entity_id
_entity_poly.type
_entity_poly.pdbx_seq_one_letter_code
_entity_poly.pdbx_strand_id
1 'polypeptide(L)'
;MSIVFHKKATHGGRRTMRLRVVAAAAIAGLGLICGGAQATRLTYPTTDNPYCDVTTYTLRDVPEQAMSTLDSNGNPVIVVNSLALRDKPAYGRFLMAHECCHHSLGHVKLYHEEFGHLGPQPFFYIAPQLKQMELDADCCAVKMLKSKNETDAIEAARQTMSDFGTQPTGAYYPTGIERVENIDKCAQE
;
A
#
# COMPACT_ATOMS: atom_id res chain seq x y z
N MET A 1 6.40 -1.57 1.76
CA MET A 1 5.52 -0.63 2.52
C MET A 1 5.57 0.73 1.83
N SER A 2 4.62 0.99 0.96
CA SER A 2 4.55 2.28 0.25
C SER A 2 3.98 3.35 1.16
N ILE A 3 4.77 4.39 1.45
CA ILE A 3 4.35 5.50 2.30
C ILE A 3 3.60 6.51 1.45
N VAL A 4 2.27 6.52 1.53
CA VAL A 4 1.43 7.49 0.82
C VAL A 4 1.27 8.76 1.67
N PHE A 5 1.83 9.87 1.21
CA PHE A 5 1.54 11.19 1.78
C PHE A 5 0.16 11.66 1.32
N HIS A 6 -0.84 11.60 2.19
CA HIS A 6 -2.12 12.26 1.93
C HIS A 6 -1.96 13.78 2.07
N LYS A 7 -1.93 14.48 0.94
CA LYS A 7 -2.00 15.94 0.91
C LYS A 7 -3.42 16.37 1.30
N LYS A 8 -3.59 16.79 2.56
CA LYS A 8 -4.85 17.35 3.05
C LYS A 8 -5.13 18.67 2.30
N ALA A 9 -6.07 18.66 1.38
CA ALA A 9 -6.54 19.89 0.73
C ALA A 9 -7.29 20.75 1.76
N THR A 10 -6.72 21.87 2.14
CA THR A 10 -7.39 22.90 2.96
C THR A 10 -8.41 23.62 2.07
N HIS A 11 -9.69 23.32 2.26
CA HIS A 11 -10.78 24.08 1.66
C HIS A 11 -10.94 25.39 2.44
N GLY A 12 -10.60 26.48 1.76
CA GLY A 12 -10.88 27.84 2.20
C GLY A 12 -12.38 28.09 2.34
N GLY A 13 -12.78 28.48 3.54
CA GLY A 13 -14.16 28.79 3.85
C GLY A 13 -14.66 30.05 3.13
N ARG A 14 -15.69 29.92 2.32
CA ARG A 14 -16.54 31.05 1.93
C ARG A 14 -17.73 31.13 2.89
N ARG A 15 -17.75 32.19 3.69
CA ARG A 15 -18.95 32.61 4.44
C ARG A 15 -20.00 33.09 3.45
N THR A 16 -21.15 32.46 3.42
CA THR A 16 -22.35 33.03 2.80
C THR A 16 -23.39 33.33 3.87
N MET A 17 -23.89 34.51 3.76
CA MET A 17 -24.79 35.25 4.63
C MET A 17 -26.18 34.60 4.68
N ARG A 18 -26.75 34.58 5.87
CA ARG A 18 -28.08 34.02 6.16
C ARG A 18 -29.18 34.96 5.61
N LEU A 19 -30.07 34.41 4.85
CA LEU A 19 -31.39 35.01 4.64
C LEU A 19 -32.44 34.14 5.39
N ARG A 20 -33.08 34.72 6.40
CA ARG A 20 -34.19 34.10 7.10
C ARG A 20 -35.46 34.40 6.34
N VAL A 21 -36.12 33.36 5.86
CA VAL A 21 -37.53 33.46 5.46
C VAL A 21 -38.31 32.56 6.41
N VAL A 22 -39.20 33.21 7.19
CA VAL A 22 -40.18 32.54 8.03
C VAL A 22 -41.41 32.35 7.16
N ALA A 23 -41.83 31.14 6.92
CA ALA A 23 -43.15 30.83 6.43
C ALA A 23 -43.73 29.67 7.25
N ALA A 24 -44.76 29.97 7.99
CA ALA A 24 -45.61 28.97 8.65
C ALA A 24 -46.61 28.44 7.64
N ALA A 25 -46.83 27.13 7.58
CA ALA A 25 -48.12 26.56 7.31
C ALA A 25 -48.12 25.02 7.36
N ALA A 26 -49.13 24.52 8.06
CA ALA A 26 -49.93 23.34 7.83
C ALA A 26 -49.29 21.95 7.98
N ILE A 27 -49.66 21.35 9.07
CA ILE A 27 -49.54 19.92 9.39
C ILE A 27 -50.52 19.14 8.48
N ALA A 28 -49.99 18.34 7.59
CA ALA A 28 -50.69 17.22 6.99
C ALA A 28 -49.82 15.99 7.20
N GLY A 29 -50.34 15.00 7.93
CA GLY A 29 -49.67 13.78 8.27
C GLY A 29 -49.33 12.94 7.07
N LEU A 30 -48.04 12.83 6.76
CA LEU A 30 -47.51 11.78 5.91
C LEU A 30 -46.56 10.95 6.76
N GLY A 31 -46.86 9.65 6.86
CA GLY A 31 -46.03 8.67 7.53
C GLY A 31 -44.60 8.75 6.97
N LEU A 32 -43.64 9.07 7.85
CA LEU A 32 -42.23 8.91 7.55
C LEU A 32 -41.94 7.42 7.34
N ILE A 33 -41.88 6.98 6.11
CA ILE A 33 -41.16 5.77 5.75
C ILE A 33 -39.68 6.14 5.94
N CYS A 34 -39.14 5.84 7.12
CA CYS A 34 -37.68 5.79 7.33
C CYS A 34 -37.16 4.65 6.48
N GLY A 35 -36.93 4.94 5.21
CA GLY A 35 -36.10 4.11 4.35
C GLY A 35 -34.69 4.16 4.93
N GLY A 36 -34.31 3.13 5.69
CA GLY A 36 -32.95 2.96 6.16
C GLY A 36 -32.04 2.96 4.95
N ALA A 37 -31.23 4.01 4.80
CA ALA A 37 -30.15 4.00 3.84
C ALA A 37 -29.22 2.84 4.20
N GLN A 38 -29.36 1.73 3.49
CA GLN A 38 -28.41 0.63 3.60
C GLN A 38 -27.09 1.16 3.07
N ALA A 39 -26.15 1.38 3.97
CA ALA A 39 -24.79 1.67 3.59
C ALA A 39 -24.28 0.48 2.75
N THR A 40 -24.14 0.69 1.46
CA THR A 40 -23.56 -0.31 0.56
C THR A 40 -22.12 -0.50 1.03
N ARG A 41 -21.82 -1.65 1.64
CA ARG A 41 -20.45 -2.01 1.95
C ARG A 41 -19.70 -2.13 0.62
N LEU A 42 -18.74 -1.24 0.39
CA LEU A 42 -17.81 -1.37 -0.72
C LEU A 42 -16.96 -2.62 -0.44
N THR A 43 -17.20 -3.67 -1.21
CA THR A 43 -16.35 -4.87 -1.20
C THR A 43 -15.31 -4.71 -2.30
N TYR A 44 -14.05 -4.64 -1.90
CA TYR A 44 -12.93 -4.62 -2.85
C TYR A 44 -12.63 -6.05 -3.32
N PRO A 45 -12.28 -6.25 -4.60
CA PRO A 45 -11.89 -7.57 -5.10
C PRO A 45 -10.60 -8.03 -4.41
N THR A 46 -10.57 -9.32 -4.08
CA THR A 46 -9.42 -9.99 -3.47
C THR A 46 -8.78 -10.96 -4.47
N THR A 47 -7.54 -11.34 -4.20
CA THR A 47 -6.84 -12.41 -4.89
C THR A 47 -6.15 -13.32 -3.88
N ASP A 48 -5.96 -14.59 -4.27
CA ASP A 48 -5.15 -15.49 -3.47
C ASP A 48 -3.69 -15.03 -3.47
N ASN A 49 -3.07 -15.08 -2.28
CA ASN A 49 -1.66 -14.80 -2.11
C ASN A 49 -0.94 -16.08 -1.66
N PRO A 50 -0.13 -16.70 -2.55
CA PRO A 50 0.50 -17.98 -2.23
C PRO A 50 1.70 -17.85 -1.28
N TYR A 51 2.02 -16.65 -0.84
CA TYR A 51 3.22 -16.36 -0.03
C TYR A 51 2.93 -16.14 1.45
N CYS A 52 1.72 -15.72 1.80
CA CYS A 52 1.26 -15.57 3.19
C CYS A 52 -0.26 -15.59 3.30
N ASP A 53 -0.76 -15.87 4.51
CA ASP A 53 -2.18 -15.82 4.83
C ASP A 53 -2.58 -14.38 5.25
N VAL A 54 -2.38 -13.43 4.35
CA VAL A 54 -2.78 -12.03 4.53
C VAL A 54 -3.77 -11.65 3.43
N THR A 55 -4.93 -11.11 3.82
CA THR A 55 -5.93 -10.67 2.85
C THR A 55 -5.31 -9.72 1.82
N THR A 56 -5.32 -10.13 0.57
CA THR A 56 -4.72 -9.37 -0.53
C THR A 56 -5.81 -8.82 -1.44
N TYR A 57 -5.95 -7.50 -1.45
CA TYR A 57 -6.87 -6.76 -2.32
C TYR A 57 -6.21 -6.41 -3.64
N THR A 58 -6.99 -6.45 -4.73
CA THR A 58 -6.55 -5.98 -6.04
C THR A 58 -7.31 -4.72 -6.42
N LEU A 59 -6.59 -3.61 -6.56
CA LEU A 59 -7.16 -2.33 -6.96
C LEU A 59 -6.45 -1.81 -8.21
N ARG A 60 -7.18 -1.06 -9.04
CA ARG A 60 -6.64 -0.52 -10.29
C ARG A 60 -5.94 0.82 -10.09
N ASP A 61 -6.56 1.68 -9.29
CA ASP A 61 -6.14 3.08 -9.13
C ASP A 61 -5.44 3.27 -7.78
N VAL A 62 -4.34 2.54 -7.56
CA VAL A 62 -3.47 2.72 -6.41
C VAL A 62 -2.21 3.46 -6.84
N PRO A 63 -1.70 4.41 -6.04
CA PRO A 63 -0.53 5.20 -6.41
C PRO A 63 0.76 4.37 -6.51
N GLU A 64 0.81 3.27 -5.77
CA GLU A 64 1.94 2.33 -5.73
C GLU A 64 1.58 1.03 -6.45
N GLN A 65 2.60 0.26 -6.83
CA GLN A 65 2.35 -1.05 -7.46
C GLN A 65 1.84 -2.10 -6.47
N ALA A 66 2.28 -2.03 -5.23
CA ALA A 66 1.78 -2.80 -4.10
C ALA A 66 2.06 -2.07 -2.78
N MET A 67 1.36 -2.44 -1.73
CA MET A 67 1.59 -1.92 -0.38
C MET A 67 1.10 -2.89 0.69
N SER A 68 1.83 -2.97 1.78
CA SER A 68 1.44 -3.64 3.03
C SER A 68 0.96 -2.61 4.04
N THR A 69 -0.17 -2.86 4.68
CA THR A 69 -0.74 -1.94 5.67
C THR A 69 -1.64 -2.68 6.65
N LEU A 70 -2.33 -1.93 7.51
CA LEU A 70 -3.40 -2.42 8.36
C LEU A 70 -4.73 -1.84 7.87
N ASP A 71 -5.81 -2.62 7.98
CA ASP A 71 -7.17 -2.11 7.76
C ASP A 71 -7.64 -1.23 8.93
N SER A 72 -8.85 -0.70 8.86
CA SER A 72 -9.44 0.14 9.92
C SER A 72 -9.63 -0.58 11.26
N ASN A 73 -9.55 -1.90 11.29
CA ASN A 73 -9.66 -2.73 12.49
C ASN A 73 -8.30 -3.18 13.01
N GLY A 74 -7.20 -2.77 12.35
CA GLY A 74 -5.84 -3.17 12.68
C GLY A 74 -5.42 -4.53 12.13
N ASN A 75 -6.20 -5.14 11.23
CA ASN A 75 -5.82 -6.41 10.62
C ASN A 75 -4.81 -6.19 9.49
N PRO A 76 -3.82 -7.10 9.33
CA PRO A 76 -2.89 -7.08 8.20
C PRO A 76 -3.63 -7.19 6.87
N VAL A 77 -3.28 -6.31 5.93
CA VAL A 77 -3.78 -6.37 4.55
C VAL A 77 -2.67 -6.00 3.57
N ILE A 78 -2.76 -6.56 2.38
CA ILE A 78 -1.93 -6.23 1.24
C ILE A 78 -2.84 -5.65 0.15
N VAL A 79 -2.38 -4.60 -0.52
CA VAL A 79 -3.06 -4.04 -1.69
C VAL A 79 -2.10 -4.11 -2.86
N VAL A 80 -2.54 -4.71 -3.98
CA VAL A 80 -1.72 -4.83 -5.19
C VAL A 80 -2.46 -4.19 -6.36
N ASN A 81 -1.72 -3.46 -7.18
CA ASN A 81 -2.26 -2.91 -8.42
C ASN A 81 -2.59 -4.07 -9.39
N SER A 82 -3.86 -4.17 -9.76
CA SER A 82 -4.35 -5.23 -10.64
C SER A 82 -3.69 -5.21 -12.03
N LEU A 83 -3.22 -4.05 -12.50
CA LEU A 83 -2.48 -3.92 -13.74
C LEU A 83 -1.07 -4.52 -13.62
N ALA A 84 -0.40 -4.35 -12.48
CA ALA A 84 0.91 -4.96 -12.23
C ALA A 84 0.82 -6.49 -12.29
N LEU A 85 -0.22 -7.08 -11.70
CA LEU A 85 -0.44 -8.52 -11.74
C LEU A 85 -0.76 -9.03 -13.16
N ARG A 86 -1.54 -8.26 -13.93
CA ARG A 86 -1.98 -8.65 -15.28
C ARG A 86 -0.87 -8.48 -16.32
N ASP A 87 -0.20 -7.34 -16.32
CA ASP A 87 0.71 -6.94 -17.40
C ASP A 87 2.14 -7.44 -17.18
N LYS A 88 2.51 -7.68 -15.93
CA LYS A 88 3.83 -8.20 -15.52
C LYS A 88 3.67 -9.30 -14.46
N PRO A 89 3.09 -10.46 -14.79
CA PRO A 89 2.71 -11.47 -13.79
C PRO A 89 3.88 -12.02 -12.97
N ALA A 90 5.07 -12.17 -13.57
CA ALA A 90 6.25 -12.61 -12.86
C ALA A 90 6.69 -11.55 -11.79
N TYR A 91 6.73 -10.29 -12.18
CA TYR A 91 7.00 -9.21 -11.23
C TYR A 91 5.87 -9.06 -10.18
N GLY A 92 4.62 -9.30 -10.58
CA GLY A 92 3.48 -9.32 -9.66
C GLY A 92 3.64 -10.36 -8.54
N ARG A 93 4.20 -11.54 -8.85
CA ARG A 93 4.54 -12.55 -7.82
C ARG A 93 5.61 -12.05 -6.87
N PHE A 94 6.66 -11.40 -7.39
CA PHE A 94 7.67 -10.77 -6.53
C PHE A 94 7.04 -9.71 -5.61
N LEU A 95 6.17 -8.84 -6.14
CA LEU A 95 5.48 -7.83 -5.33
C LEU A 95 4.67 -8.48 -4.19
N MET A 96 3.88 -9.52 -4.49
CA MET A 96 3.10 -10.21 -3.46
C MET A 96 3.99 -10.85 -2.39
N ALA A 97 5.11 -11.47 -2.76
CA ALA A 97 6.07 -12.03 -1.81
C ALA A 97 6.74 -10.93 -0.97
N HIS A 98 7.13 -9.83 -1.59
CA HIS A 98 7.75 -8.67 -0.94
C HIS A 98 6.80 -8.05 0.10
N GLU A 99 5.54 -7.83 -0.24
CA GLU A 99 4.55 -7.31 0.70
C GLU A 99 4.26 -8.29 1.85
N CYS A 100 4.23 -9.59 1.58
CA CYS A 100 4.15 -10.60 2.64
C CYS A 100 5.33 -10.50 3.61
N CYS A 101 6.54 -10.24 3.09
CA CYS A 101 7.73 -10.08 3.90
C CYS A 101 7.67 -8.86 4.83
N HIS A 102 7.08 -7.75 4.40
CA HIS A 102 6.87 -6.61 5.30
C HIS A 102 6.00 -6.97 6.51
N HIS A 103 4.99 -7.82 6.36
CA HIS A 103 4.22 -8.30 7.49
C HIS A 103 5.01 -9.29 8.36
N SER A 104 5.64 -10.28 7.76
CA SER A 104 6.36 -11.33 8.50
C SER A 104 7.60 -10.82 9.24
N LEU A 105 8.26 -9.79 8.73
CA LEU A 105 9.40 -9.12 9.36
C LEU A 105 8.97 -8.03 10.38
N GLY A 106 7.67 -7.80 10.54
CA GLY A 106 7.15 -6.81 11.49
C GLY A 106 7.28 -5.36 11.05
N HIS A 107 7.67 -5.09 9.80
CA HIS A 107 7.88 -3.73 9.27
C HIS A 107 6.60 -2.88 9.35
N VAL A 108 5.44 -3.46 9.01
CA VAL A 108 4.16 -2.76 9.04
C VAL A 108 3.81 -2.33 10.46
N LYS A 109 4.00 -3.23 11.45
CA LYS A 109 3.76 -2.92 12.85
C LYS A 109 4.68 -1.81 13.34
N LEU A 110 5.98 -1.97 13.13
CA LEU A 110 6.99 -0.97 13.51
C LEU A 110 6.67 0.41 12.91
N TYR A 111 6.28 0.43 11.63
CA TYR A 111 5.92 1.68 10.97
C TYR A 111 4.72 2.35 11.65
N HIS A 112 3.65 1.61 11.94
CA HIS A 112 2.45 2.16 12.57
C HIS A 112 2.69 2.64 14.00
N GLU A 113 3.47 1.89 14.78
CA GLU A 113 3.71 2.20 16.20
C GLU A 113 4.71 3.34 16.38
N GLU A 114 5.79 3.37 15.60
CA GLU A 114 6.90 4.30 15.82
C GLU A 114 6.91 5.47 14.84
N PHE A 115 6.51 5.26 13.58
CA PHE A 115 6.70 6.25 12.52
C PHE A 115 5.40 6.85 11.98
N GLY A 116 4.27 6.15 12.08
CA GLY A 116 3.01 6.55 11.45
C GLY A 116 2.44 7.89 11.95
N HIS A 117 2.86 8.35 13.12
CA HIS A 117 2.46 9.64 13.70
C HIS A 117 3.43 10.78 13.38
N LEU A 118 4.58 10.49 12.77
CA LEU A 118 5.58 11.49 12.44
C LEU A 118 5.12 12.35 11.25
N GLY A 119 5.45 13.63 11.27
CA GLY A 119 5.29 14.52 10.13
C GLY A 119 6.37 14.28 9.05
N PRO A 120 6.33 15.02 7.92
CA PRO A 120 7.26 14.81 6.81
C PRO A 120 8.75 15.01 7.14
N GLN A 121 9.08 15.96 8.00
CA GLN A 121 10.48 16.28 8.31
C GLN A 121 11.22 15.18 9.08
N PRO A 122 10.64 14.51 10.11
CA PRO A 122 11.27 13.38 10.76
C PRO A 122 11.58 12.19 9.84
N PHE A 123 10.86 12.03 8.73
CA PHE A 123 11.13 10.96 7.76
C PHE A 123 12.54 10.98 7.18
N PHE A 124 13.16 12.15 7.09
CA PHE A 124 14.55 12.24 6.67
C PHE A 124 15.49 11.48 7.64
N TYR A 125 15.24 11.55 8.93
CA TYR A 125 16.07 10.90 9.95
C TYR A 125 15.88 9.37 10.00
N ILE A 126 14.69 8.88 9.64
CA ILE A 126 14.40 7.44 9.60
C ILE A 126 14.61 6.83 8.20
N ALA A 127 15.00 7.63 7.22
CA ALA A 127 15.24 7.16 5.86
C ALA A 127 16.20 5.95 5.77
N PRO A 128 17.31 5.88 6.55
CA PRO A 128 18.16 4.70 6.55
C PRO A 128 17.43 3.43 7.00
N GLN A 129 16.54 3.53 8.00
CA GLN A 129 15.74 2.40 8.48
C GLN A 129 14.71 1.98 7.43
N LEU A 130 14.03 2.94 6.77
CA LEU A 130 13.09 2.65 5.70
C LEU A 130 13.77 1.96 4.53
N LYS A 131 14.95 2.42 4.14
CA LYS A 131 15.77 1.75 3.11
C LYS A 131 16.12 0.32 3.50
N GLN A 132 16.54 0.07 4.75
CA GLN A 132 16.88 -1.25 5.22
C GLN A 132 15.66 -2.18 5.22
N MET A 133 14.50 -1.69 5.64
CA MET A 133 13.25 -2.47 5.60
C MET A 133 12.90 -2.94 4.19
N GLU A 134 13.12 -2.11 3.16
CA GLU A 134 12.92 -2.49 1.76
C GLU A 134 13.92 -3.58 1.32
N LEU A 135 15.20 -3.44 1.67
CA LEU A 135 16.23 -4.42 1.34
C LEU A 135 15.99 -5.76 2.05
N ASP A 136 15.55 -5.72 3.31
CA ASP A 136 15.20 -6.92 4.07
C ASP A 136 13.98 -7.63 3.47
N ALA A 137 12.97 -6.87 3.03
CA ALA A 137 11.79 -7.41 2.36
C ALA A 137 12.15 -8.02 0.99
N ASP A 138 13.04 -7.39 0.22
CA ASP A 138 13.55 -7.95 -1.03
C ASP A 138 14.25 -9.29 -0.81
N CYS A 139 15.15 -9.35 0.16
CA CYS A 139 15.88 -10.57 0.48
C CYS A 139 14.96 -11.70 0.95
N CYS A 140 14.00 -11.40 1.81
CA CYS A 140 12.98 -12.33 2.26
C CYS A 140 12.16 -12.84 1.07
N ALA A 141 11.70 -11.96 0.17
CA ALA A 141 10.94 -12.32 -1.02
C ALA A 141 11.74 -13.25 -1.95
N VAL A 142 13.02 -12.95 -2.20
CA VAL A 142 13.91 -13.81 -2.99
C VAL A 142 14.00 -15.22 -2.40
N LYS A 143 14.21 -15.35 -1.09
CA LYS A 143 14.28 -16.66 -0.41
C LYS A 143 12.95 -17.41 -0.52
N MET A 144 11.84 -16.71 -0.39
CA MET A 144 10.49 -17.28 -0.52
C MET A 144 10.23 -17.79 -1.95
N LEU A 145 10.58 -16.99 -2.97
CA LEU A 145 10.42 -17.36 -4.39
C LEU A 145 11.35 -18.53 -4.78
N LYS A 146 12.60 -18.54 -4.29
CA LYS A 146 13.51 -19.67 -4.48
C LYS A 146 12.92 -20.97 -3.92
N SER A 147 12.33 -20.95 -2.74
CA SER A 147 11.72 -22.13 -2.14
C SER A 147 10.55 -22.70 -2.96
N LYS A 148 9.96 -21.87 -3.82
CA LYS A 148 8.87 -22.24 -4.74
C LYS A 148 9.33 -22.47 -6.18
N ASN A 149 10.65 -22.38 -6.46
CA ASN A 149 11.25 -22.48 -7.80
C ASN A 149 10.76 -21.38 -8.78
N GLU A 150 10.40 -20.23 -8.28
CA GLU A 150 9.89 -19.09 -9.06
C GLU A 150 11.02 -18.12 -9.43
N THR A 151 12.06 -18.61 -10.09
CA THR A 151 13.25 -17.83 -10.47
C THR A 151 12.94 -16.75 -11.51
N ASP A 152 11.92 -16.93 -12.33
CA ASP A 152 11.45 -15.92 -13.27
C ASP A 152 10.87 -14.68 -12.58
N ALA A 153 10.28 -14.83 -11.40
CA ALA A 153 9.81 -13.70 -10.60
C ALA A 153 10.98 -12.89 -10.01
N ILE A 154 12.06 -13.57 -9.60
CA ILE A 154 13.29 -12.92 -9.13
C ILE A 154 13.93 -12.13 -10.28
N GLU A 155 14.04 -12.72 -11.47
CA GLU A 155 14.61 -12.05 -12.64
C GLU A 155 13.77 -10.86 -13.08
N ALA A 156 12.44 -10.96 -13.05
CA ALA A 156 11.55 -9.84 -13.34
C ALA A 156 11.70 -8.69 -12.34
N ALA A 157 11.97 -8.99 -11.07
CA ALA A 157 12.28 -7.99 -10.05
C ALA A 157 13.62 -7.30 -10.36
N ARG A 158 14.68 -8.06 -10.62
CA ARG A 158 16.00 -7.53 -11.00
C ARG A 158 15.90 -6.57 -12.18
N GLN A 159 15.21 -7.00 -13.25
CA GLN A 159 15.03 -6.16 -14.44
C GLN A 159 14.27 -4.88 -14.09
N THR A 160 13.18 -4.98 -13.34
CA THR A 160 12.39 -3.81 -12.95
C THR A 160 13.20 -2.84 -12.09
N MET A 161 13.99 -3.32 -11.14
CA MET A 161 14.86 -2.48 -10.32
C MET A 161 16.01 -1.88 -11.15
N SER A 162 16.57 -2.64 -12.09
CA SER A 162 17.59 -2.14 -13.04
C SER A 162 17.09 -0.95 -13.87
N ASP A 163 15.81 -0.95 -14.25
CA ASP A 163 15.21 0.16 -15.02
C ASP A 163 15.18 1.48 -14.22
N PHE A 164 15.18 1.43 -12.88
CA PHE A 164 15.32 2.61 -12.03
C PHE A 164 16.77 3.12 -11.97
N GLY A 165 17.77 2.27 -12.18
CA GLY A 165 19.19 2.64 -12.15
C GLY A 165 19.57 3.30 -10.82
N THR A 166 20.15 4.50 -10.91
CA THR A 166 20.53 5.29 -9.71
C THR A 166 19.38 6.07 -9.08
N GLN A 167 18.17 6.00 -9.63
CA GLN A 167 17.01 6.67 -9.06
C GLN A 167 16.45 5.86 -7.91
N PRO A 168 15.99 6.52 -6.83
CA PRO A 168 15.26 5.85 -5.76
C PRO A 168 13.97 5.21 -6.29
N THR A 169 13.64 4.03 -5.80
CA THR A 169 12.41 3.32 -6.18
C THR A 169 11.14 3.86 -5.50
N GLY A 170 11.31 4.81 -4.59
CA GLY A 170 10.26 5.54 -3.89
C GLY A 170 10.86 6.60 -2.97
N ALA A 171 10.03 7.42 -2.32
CA ALA A 171 10.50 8.41 -1.35
C ALA A 171 11.19 7.71 -0.17
N TYR A 172 12.46 8.03 0.06
CA TYR A 172 13.30 7.41 1.12
C TYR A 172 13.62 5.93 0.90
N TYR A 173 13.40 5.39 -0.29
CA TYR A 173 13.70 4.00 -0.64
C TYR A 173 15.11 3.85 -1.22
N PRO A 174 15.62 2.62 -1.28
CA PRO A 174 16.86 2.35 -1.99
C PRO A 174 16.75 2.71 -3.48
N THR A 175 17.89 2.98 -4.08
CA THR A 175 17.97 3.08 -5.54
C THR A 175 17.75 1.73 -6.22
N GLY A 176 17.44 1.76 -7.51
CA GLY A 176 17.30 0.51 -8.27
C GLY A 176 18.58 -0.34 -8.21
N ILE A 177 19.77 0.28 -8.30
CA ILE A 177 21.06 -0.41 -8.21
C ILE A 177 21.23 -1.08 -6.83
N GLU A 178 20.97 -0.37 -5.73
CA GLU A 178 21.06 -0.93 -4.38
C GLU A 178 20.14 -2.15 -4.22
N ARG A 179 18.93 -2.10 -4.81
CA ARG A 179 17.98 -3.24 -4.77
C ARG A 179 18.45 -4.41 -5.62
N VAL A 180 18.99 -4.16 -6.84
CA VAL A 180 19.56 -5.22 -7.69
C VAL A 180 20.69 -5.94 -6.99
N GLU A 181 21.67 -5.20 -6.43
CA GLU A 181 22.79 -5.78 -5.71
C GLU A 181 22.33 -6.63 -4.52
N ASN A 182 21.32 -6.16 -3.79
CA ASN A 182 20.74 -6.90 -2.67
C ASN A 182 20.01 -8.17 -3.13
N ILE A 183 19.19 -8.10 -4.17
CA ILE A 183 18.50 -9.25 -4.76
C ILE A 183 19.51 -10.29 -5.22
N ASP A 184 20.57 -9.89 -5.93
CA ASP A 184 21.60 -10.78 -6.43
C ASP A 184 22.36 -11.49 -5.29
N LYS A 185 22.71 -10.76 -4.24
CA LYS A 185 23.31 -11.33 -3.04
C LYS A 185 22.42 -12.38 -2.40
N CYS A 186 21.16 -12.07 -2.15
CA CYS A 186 20.20 -12.96 -1.51
C CYS A 186 19.84 -14.18 -2.39
N ALA A 187 19.93 -14.04 -3.72
CA ALA A 187 19.74 -15.16 -4.64
C ALA A 187 20.88 -16.18 -4.60
N GLN A 188 22.07 -15.82 -4.14
CA GLN A 188 23.22 -16.70 -3.99
C GLN A 188 23.25 -17.47 -2.65
N GLU A 189 22.55 -16.96 -1.65
CA GLU A 189 22.37 -17.64 -0.34
C GLU A 189 21.36 -18.81 -0.46
#